data_bafac3dd28324562d6d5a0751ee2c7ea
#
_entry.id   bafac3dd28324562d6d5a0751ee2c7ea
#
_cell.length_a   1.000
_cell.length_b   1.000
_cell.length_c   1.000
_cell.angle_alpha   90.00
_cell.angle_beta   90.00
_cell.angle_gamma   90.00
#
_symmetry.space_group_name_H-M   'P 1'
#
loop_
_entity.id
_entity.type
_entity.pdbx_description
1 polymer ?
#
loop_
_entity_poly.entity_id
_entity_poly.type
_entity_poly.pdbx_seq_one_letter_code
_entity_poly.pdbx_strand_id
1 'polypeptide(L)'
;QRGLIVAPPRTGKTILLQKIANSIRENYPEIHLIVLLIDERPEEVTDMQQTVDAEVISSTFDEAAERHVTVSDMVLEKAKRLVESGRHVVILLDSLTRLARGHNTVAPVGGKIMSGGVDSQALHKPKRFFGAARHIEDGGSLTIIATALIETGSRMDEVIFEEFKGTGNMELKLDRKLADKRIFPAVDVDPSGTRKEEILMGRDELQITWKLRRVLHALETQQAIELLLDRMKKTKSNAEFLMQVQQTMPVPGNGNGGSDDD
;
A
#
# COMPACT_ATOMS: atom_id res chain seq x y z
N GLN A 1 -0.76 8.12 6.63
CA GLN A 1 -1.29 7.42 5.44
C GLN A 1 -1.93 6.08 5.82
N ARG A 2 -2.98 5.70 5.11
CA ARG A 2 -3.61 4.38 5.15
C ARG A 2 -3.58 3.82 3.75
N GLY A 3 -2.55 3.01 3.46
CA GLY A 3 -2.32 2.48 2.12
C GLY A 3 -2.74 1.03 2.00
N LEU A 4 -3.41 0.68 0.90
CA LEU A 4 -3.69 -0.70 0.51
C LEU A 4 -2.83 -1.08 -0.69
N ILE A 5 -2.08 -2.17 -0.56
CA ILE A 5 -1.46 -2.87 -1.68
C ILE A 5 -2.39 -4.02 -2.06
N VAL A 6 -3.13 -3.83 -3.13
CA VAL A 6 -4.13 -4.80 -3.61
C VAL A 6 -3.42 -5.81 -4.51
N ALA A 7 -3.29 -7.04 -4.06
CA ALA A 7 -2.40 -8.01 -4.66
C ALA A 7 -3.10 -9.35 -4.95
N PRO A 8 -3.18 -9.76 -6.23
CA PRO A 8 -3.41 -11.15 -6.57
C PRO A 8 -2.25 -12.04 -6.10
N PRO A 9 -2.48 -13.36 -5.95
CA PRO A 9 -1.39 -14.29 -5.61
C PRO A 9 -0.25 -14.26 -6.65
N ARG A 10 0.99 -14.41 -6.20
CA ARG A 10 2.22 -14.51 -7.02
C ARG A 10 2.55 -13.24 -7.82
N THR A 11 2.18 -12.08 -7.36
CA THR A 11 2.48 -10.79 -8.01
C THR A 11 3.72 -10.08 -7.46
N GLY A 12 4.51 -10.73 -6.61
CA GLY A 12 5.72 -10.15 -6.03
C GLY A 12 5.46 -9.21 -4.85
N LYS A 13 4.31 -9.35 -4.19
CA LYS A 13 3.88 -8.59 -3.01
C LYS A 13 4.98 -8.46 -1.94
N THR A 14 5.57 -9.58 -1.52
CA THR A 14 6.58 -9.64 -0.45
C THR A 14 7.83 -8.86 -0.84
N ILE A 15 8.34 -9.04 -2.06
CA ILE A 15 9.49 -8.30 -2.58
C ILE A 15 9.21 -6.79 -2.63
N LEU A 16 7.99 -6.40 -3.02
CA LEU A 16 7.61 -5.00 -3.02
C LEU A 16 7.62 -4.41 -1.60
N LEU A 17 7.08 -5.14 -0.61
CA LEU A 17 7.13 -4.69 0.79
C LEU A 17 8.56 -4.56 1.30
N GLN A 18 9.46 -5.50 0.98
CA GLN A 18 10.88 -5.42 1.33
C GLN A 18 11.53 -4.16 0.74
N LYS A 19 11.25 -3.84 -0.53
CA LYS A 19 11.76 -2.64 -1.19
C LYS A 19 11.21 -1.36 -0.55
N ILE A 20 9.93 -1.33 -0.21
CA ILE A 20 9.32 -0.20 0.51
C ILE A 20 9.99 -0.02 1.88
N ALA A 21 10.15 -1.11 2.63
CA ALA A 21 10.78 -1.09 3.94
C ALA A 21 12.23 -0.55 3.88
N ASN A 22 13.03 -1.10 2.97
CA ASN A 22 14.42 -0.68 2.79
C ASN A 22 14.52 0.78 2.34
N SER A 23 13.63 1.23 1.44
CA SER A 23 13.59 2.64 1.01
C SER A 23 13.22 3.58 2.16
N ILE A 24 12.32 3.17 3.05
CA ILE A 24 11.99 3.96 4.25
C ILE A 24 13.22 4.05 5.17
N ARG A 25 13.91 2.94 5.41
CA ARG A 25 15.10 2.93 6.27
C ARG A 25 16.25 3.76 5.72
N GLU A 26 16.46 3.72 4.41
CA GLU A 26 17.51 4.48 3.72
C GLU A 26 17.25 5.98 3.76
N ASN A 27 16.01 6.40 3.52
CA ASN A 27 15.68 7.82 3.39
C ASN A 27 15.24 8.48 4.70
N TYR A 28 14.70 7.70 5.66
CA TYR A 28 14.11 8.18 6.92
C TYR A 28 14.51 7.27 8.09
N PRO A 29 15.79 7.24 8.49
CA PRO A 29 16.29 6.35 9.53
C PRO A 29 15.66 6.59 10.91
N GLU A 30 15.08 7.78 11.14
CA GLU A 30 14.40 8.16 12.38
C GLU A 30 13.01 7.51 12.53
N ILE A 31 12.42 7.02 11.44
CA ILE A 31 11.11 6.38 11.49
C ILE A 31 11.22 5.02 12.19
N HIS A 32 10.32 4.77 13.13
CA HIS A 32 10.16 3.44 13.71
C HIS A 32 9.37 2.54 12.77
N LEU A 33 10.06 1.64 12.09
CA LEU A 33 9.48 0.73 11.11
C LEU A 33 9.17 -0.62 11.73
N ILE A 34 7.90 -1.03 11.65
CA ILE A 34 7.40 -2.34 12.08
C ILE A 34 6.89 -3.08 10.85
N VAL A 35 7.32 -4.32 10.68
CA VAL A 35 6.74 -5.25 9.71
C VAL A 35 5.95 -6.30 10.48
N LEU A 36 4.64 -6.34 10.26
CA LEU A 36 3.71 -7.28 10.89
C LEU A 36 3.25 -8.33 9.89
N LEU A 37 3.65 -9.57 10.11
CA LEU A 37 3.32 -10.71 9.25
C LEU A 37 2.29 -11.60 9.97
N ILE A 38 1.08 -11.70 9.40
CA ILE A 38 -0.03 -12.47 9.97
C ILE A 38 -0.40 -13.62 9.03
N ASP A 39 -0.37 -14.85 9.58
CA ASP A 39 -0.70 -16.08 8.86
C ASP A 39 0.20 -16.29 7.63
N GLU A 40 1.46 -15.81 7.72
CA GLU A 40 2.48 -16.01 6.69
C GLU A 40 3.34 -17.24 7.00
N ARG A 41 4.12 -17.68 6.03
CA ARG A 41 4.98 -18.86 6.15
C ARG A 41 6.24 -18.53 6.95
N PRO A 42 6.77 -19.47 7.77
CA PRO A 42 8.00 -19.24 8.54
C PRO A 42 9.20 -18.83 7.68
N GLU A 43 9.34 -19.40 6.47
CA GLU A 43 10.40 -19.03 5.54
C GLU A 43 10.29 -17.59 5.03
N GLU A 44 9.07 -17.07 4.84
CA GLU A 44 8.83 -15.67 4.45
C GLU A 44 9.15 -14.71 5.61
N VAL A 45 8.87 -15.15 6.85
CA VAL A 45 9.25 -14.40 8.07
C VAL A 45 10.77 -14.29 8.17
N THR A 46 11.47 -15.41 8.01
CA THR A 46 12.94 -15.44 8.07
C THR A 46 13.57 -14.58 6.96
N ASP A 47 13.07 -14.66 5.75
CA ASP A 47 13.53 -13.84 4.63
C ASP A 47 13.33 -12.35 4.91
N MET A 48 12.17 -11.95 5.44
CA MET A 48 11.91 -10.57 5.82
C MET A 48 12.88 -10.08 6.91
N GLN A 49 13.12 -10.89 7.94
CA GLN A 49 14.06 -10.57 9.03
C GLN A 49 15.51 -10.40 8.56
N GLN A 50 15.91 -11.16 7.54
CA GLN A 50 17.27 -11.10 6.98
C GLN A 50 17.46 -9.95 5.98
N THR A 51 16.37 -9.53 5.32
CA THR A 51 16.43 -8.59 4.19
C THR A 51 16.14 -7.14 4.60
N VAL A 52 15.41 -6.94 5.71
CA VAL A 52 14.91 -5.63 6.12
C VAL A 52 15.41 -5.26 7.50
N ASP A 53 15.99 -4.06 7.66
CA ASP A 53 16.31 -3.47 8.95
C ASP A 53 15.07 -2.82 9.57
N ALA A 54 14.21 -3.66 10.17
CA ALA A 54 12.97 -3.26 10.82
C ALA A 54 12.65 -4.19 11.98
N GLU A 55 11.73 -3.76 12.84
CA GLU A 55 11.15 -4.64 13.83
C GLU A 55 10.15 -5.59 13.17
N VAL A 56 10.56 -6.84 12.90
CA VAL A 56 9.69 -7.86 12.29
C VAL A 56 8.97 -8.64 13.38
N ILE A 57 7.66 -8.54 13.40
CA ILE A 57 6.77 -9.26 14.34
C ILE A 57 5.86 -10.16 13.49
N SER A 58 5.69 -11.40 13.92
CA SER A 58 4.94 -12.37 13.16
C SER A 58 4.04 -13.26 14.01
N SER A 59 3.01 -13.77 13.38
CA SER A 59 2.25 -14.93 13.80
C SER A 59 2.02 -15.79 12.55
N THR A 60 2.66 -16.97 12.54
CA THR A 60 2.74 -17.83 11.34
C THR A 60 1.49 -18.70 11.17
N PHE A 61 1.31 -19.27 9.98
CA PHE A 61 0.09 -19.99 9.59
C PHE A 61 -0.22 -21.23 10.45
N ASP A 62 0.79 -21.78 11.13
CA ASP A 62 0.69 -22.92 12.03
C ASP A 62 0.24 -22.53 13.46
N GLU A 63 0.14 -21.24 13.75
CA GLU A 63 -0.36 -20.74 15.04
C GLU A 63 -1.87 -20.54 15.02
N ALA A 64 -2.50 -20.57 16.19
CA ALA A 64 -3.95 -20.38 16.35
C ALA A 64 -4.41 -18.96 15.98
N ALA A 65 -5.65 -18.83 15.50
CA ALA A 65 -6.20 -17.53 15.08
C ALA A 65 -6.23 -16.48 16.22
N GLU A 66 -6.40 -16.93 17.47
CA GLU A 66 -6.35 -16.09 18.66
C GLU A 66 -4.99 -15.40 18.80
N ARG A 67 -3.90 -16.08 18.39
CA ARG A 67 -2.56 -15.50 18.42
C ARG A 67 -2.41 -14.43 17.36
N HIS A 68 -2.94 -14.61 16.15
CA HIS A 68 -2.94 -13.58 15.10
C HIS A 68 -3.60 -12.29 15.60
N VAL A 69 -4.75 -12.43 16.28
CA VAL A 69 -5.47 -11.30 16.88
C VAL A 69 -4.66 -10.65 17.98
N THR A 70 -4.15 -11.45 18.92
CA THR A 70 -3.38 -10.93 20.08
C THR A 70 -2.12 -10.19 19.64
N VAL A 71 -1.35 -10.76 18.71
CA VAL A 71 -0.12 -10.12 18.18
C VAL A 71 -0.43 -8.80 17.49
N SER A 72 -1.50 -8.77 16.69
CA SER A 72 -1.91 -7.53 16.01
C SER A 72 -2.37 -6.44 16.98
N ASP A 73 -3.13 -6.79 18.01
CA ASP A 73 -3.56 -5.85 19.06
C ASP A 73 -2.34 -5.29 19.83
N MET A 74 -1.36 -6.14 20.17
CA MET A 74 -0.12 -5.72 20.83
C MET A 74 0.70 -4.76 19.98
N VAL A 75 0.86 -5.05 18.69
CA VAL A 75 1.58 -4.18 17.74
C VAL A 75 0.90 -2.82 17.63
N LEU A 76 -0.41 -2.79 17.52
CA LEU A 76 -1.18 -1.54 17.44
C LEU A 76 -1.01 -0.71 18.72
N GLU A 77 -1.12 -1.31 19.90
CA GLU A 77 -0.95 -0.61 21.17
C GLU A 77 0.49 -0.09 21.35
N LYS A 78 1.49 -0.88 20.97
CA LYS A 78 2.88 -0.43 20.92
C LYS A 78 3.06 0.78 20.00
N ALA A 79 2.54 0.71 18.78
CA ALA A 79 2.63 1.81 17.82
C ALA A 79 1.97 3.08 18.36
N LYS A 80 0.81 2.98 19.00
CA LYS A 80 0.14 4.13 19.65
C LYS A 80 1.01 4.76 20.74
N ARG A 81 1.64 3.95 21.62
CA ARG A 81 2.53 4.48 22.67
C ARG A 81 3.74 5.20 22.08
N LEU A 82 4.32 4.67 21.00
CA LEU A 82 5.42 5.34 20.29
C LEU A 82 4.97 6.67 19.70
N VAL A 83 3.80 6.71 19.06
CA VAL A 83 3.24 7.95 18.49
C VAL A 83 2.94 8.98 19.58
N GLU A 84 2.37 8.57 20.71
CA GLU A 84 2.12 9.44 21.86
C GLU A 84 3.42 10.00 22.45
N SER A 85 4.53 9.29 22.33
CA SER A 85 5.88 9.79 22.70
C SER A 85 6.52 10.69 21.64
N GLY A 86 5.78 11.09 20.60
CA GLY A 86 6.24 12.00 19.53
C GLY A 86 6.95 11.30 18.37
N ARG A 87 6.97 9.97 18.30
CA ARG A 87 7.66 9.25 17.23
C ARG A 87 6.78 9.09 15.98
N HIS A 88 7.43 9.04 14.84
CA HIS A 88 6.81 8.66 13.58
C HIS A 88 6.96 7.15 13.38
N VAL A 89 5.82 6.46 13.20
CA VAL A 89 5.76 5.00 13.10
C VAL A 89 5.15 4.60 11.77
N VAL A 90 5.76 3.63 11.10
CA VAL A 90 5.20 2.96 9.92
C VAL A 90 5.01 1.49 10.22
N ILE A 91 3.80 0.98 9.98
CA ILE A 91 3.49 -0.44 10.01
C ILE A 91 3.27 -0.92 8.58
N LEU A 92 4.06 -1.92 8.15
CA LEU A 92 3.82 -2.69 6.95
C LEU A 92 3.15 -4.00 7.37
N LEU A 93 1.87 -4.18 7.00
CA LEU A 93 1.07 -5.35 7.39
C LEU A 93 0.88 -6.30 6.21
N ASP A 94 1.35 -7.51 6.34
CA ASP A 94 1.08 -8.60 5.40
C ASP A 94 0.41 -9.78 6.13
N SER A 95 -0.90 -9.99 6.02
CA SER A 95 -1.85 -9.23 5.25
C SER A 95 -3.09 -8.85 6.08
N LEU A 96 -3.72 -7.75 5.71
CA LEU A 96 -4.98 -7.31 6.31
C LEU A 96 -6.11 -8.34 6.09
N THR A 97 -6.13 -9.00 4.92
CA THR A 97 -7.10 -10.07 4.61
C THR A 97 -6.98 -11.21 5.59
N ARG A 98 -5.78 -11.66 5.90
CA ARG A 98 -5.55 -12.77 6.84
C ARG A 98 -5.82 -12.36 8.29
N LEU A 99 -5.49 -11.13 8.66
CA LEU A 99 -5.89 -10.57 9.95
C LEU A 99 -7.42 -10.56 10.11
N ALA A 100 -8.14 -10.14 9.06
CA ALA A 100 -9.61 -10.16 9.07
C ALA A 100 -10.18 -11.60 9.16
N ARG A 101 -9.57 -12.57 8.48
CA ARG A 101 -9.92 -14.00 8.63
C ARG A 101 -9.70 -14.48 10.06
N GLY A 102 -8.57 -14.14 10.68
CA GLY A 102 -8.31 -14.49 12.08
C GLY A 102 -9.38 -13.95 13.02
N HIS A 103 -9.76 -12.69 12.86
CA HIS A 103 -10.87 -12.11 13.63
C HIS A 103 -12.21 -12.78 13.35
N ASN A 104 -12.47 -13.22 12.12
CA ASN A 104 -13.69 -13.95 11.78
C ASN A 104 -13.74 -15.33 12.44
N THR A 105 -12.59 -16.00 12.53
CA THR A 105 -12.49 -17.32 13.18
C THR A 105 -12.74 -17.24 14.69
N VAL A 106 -12.27 -16.19 15.36
CA VAL A 106 -12.44 -15.99 16.81
C VAL A 106 -13.73 -15.24 17.18
N ALA A 107 -14.53 -14.84 16.19
CA ALA A 107 -15.78 -14.13 16.44
C ALA A 107 -16.77 -15.03 17.21
N PRO A 108 -17.51 -14.49 18.20
CA PRO A 108 -18.53 -15.24 18.92
C PRO A 108 -19.61 -15.79 17.99
N VAL A 109 -20.06 -17.00 18.23
CA VAL A 109 -21.14 -17.61 17.46
C VAL A 109 -22.45 -16.85 17.71
N GLY A 110 -23.18 -16.46 16.66
CA GLY A 110 -24.50 -15.82 16.76
C GLY A 110 -24.61 -14.44 16.13
N GLY A 111 -23.55 -13.93 15.51
CA GLY A 111 -23.59 -12.70 14.72
C GLY A 111 -24.33 -12.88 13.38
N LYS A 112 -24.67 -11.76 12.73
CA LYS A 112 -25.23 -11.76 11.38
C LYS A 112 -24.12 -12.08 10.37
N ILE A 113 -24.25 -13.23 9.72
CA ILE A 113 -23.29 -13.67 8.70
C ILE A 113 -23.61 -12.97 7.38
N MET A 114 -22.60 -12.30 6.83
CA MET A 114 -22.60 -11.69 5.50
C MET A 114 -22.27 -12.74 4.43
N SER A 115 -22.36 -12.34 3.17
CA SER A 115 -21.89 -13.15 2.05
C SER A 115 -20.43 -13.60 2.27
N GLY A 116 -20.09 -14.81 1.83
CA GLY A 116 -18.73 -15.38 2.02
C GLY A 116 -18.41 -15.89 3.42
N GLY A 117 -19.41 -15.98 4.33
CA GLY A 117 -19.21 -16.51 5.69
C GLY A 117 -18.51 -15.54 6.64
N VAL A 118 -18.56 -14.24 6.36
CA VAL A 118 -17.97 -13.20 7.22
C VAL A 118 -19.00 -12.75 8.25
N ASP A 119 -18.65 -12.82 9.54
CA ASP A 119 -19.46 -12.21 10.59
C ASP A 119 -19.39 -10.68 10.49
N SER A 120 -20.55 -10.02 10.56
CA SER A 120 -20.64 -8.55 10.40
C SER A 120 -19.85 -7.78 11.46
N GLN A 121 -19.61 -8.35 12.62
CA GLN A 121 -18.85 -7.74 13.71
C GLN A 121 -17.34 -8.07 13.63
N ALA A 122 -16.96 -9.16 12.94
CA ALA A 122 -15.58 -9.62 12.85
C ALA A 122 -14.63 -8.56 12.22
N LEU A 123 -15.14 -7.76 11.29
CA LEU A 123 -14.35 -6.75 10.60
C LEU A 123 -14.17 -5.45 11.38
N HIS A 124 -14.89 -5.26 12.48
CA HIS A 124 -14.82 -4.01 13.24
C HIS A 124 -13.41 -3.75 13.81
N LYS A 125 -12.78 -4.76 14.42
CA LYS A 125 -11.42 -4.62 14.97
C LYS A 125 -10.36 -4.41 13.88
N PRO A 126 -10.30 -5.21 12.78
CA PRO A 126 -9.41 -4.93 11.67
C PRO A 126 -9.59 -3.54 11.04
N LYS A 127 -10.82 -3.05 10.92
CA LYS A 127 -11.09 -1.68 10.47
C LYS A 127 -10.55 -0.64 11.46
N ARG A 128 -10.69 -0.87 12.76
CA ARG A 128 -10.11 -0.01 13.78
C ARG A 128 -8.57 -0.03 13.75
N PHE A 129 -7.96 -1.20 13.51
CA PHE A 129 -6.52 -1.32 13.33
C PHE A 129 -6.07 -0.43 12.17
N PHE A 130 -6.62 -0.64 10.99
CA PHE A 130 -6.25 0.12 9.80
C PHE A 130 -6.61 1.60 9.91
N GLY A 131 -7.75 1.92 10.53
CA GLY A 131 -8.23 3.27 10.78
C GLY A 131 -7.45 4.03 11.88
N ALA A 132 -6.55 3.37 12.61
CA ALA A 132 -5.73 4.04 13.62
C ALA A 132 -4.63 4.92 13.02
N ALA A 133 -4.30 4.73 11.74
CA ALA A 133 -3.32 5.54 11.03
C ALA A 133 -3.78 7.01 10.96
N ARG A 134 -3.00 7.90 11.55
CA ARG A 134 -3.25 9.35 11.59
C ARG A 134 -2.00 10.13 11.96
N HIS A 135 -2.02 11.42 11.70
CA HIS A 135 -1.04 12.37 12.19
C HIS A 135 -1.61 13.11 13.40
N ILE A 136 -0.82 13.23 14.45
CA ILE A 136 -1.19 13.99 15.65
C ILE A 136 -0.60 15.39 15.50
N GLU A 137 -1.41 16.41 15.66
CA GLU A 137 -0.96 17.80 15.68
C GLU A 137 0.06 17.99 16.81
N ASP A 138 1.20 18.59 16.50
CA ASP A 138 2.35 18.75 17.41
C ASP A 138 2.88 17.45 18.05
N GLY A 139 2.63 16.32 17.41
CA GLY A 139 3.01 14.99 17.90
C GLY A 139 3.57 14.07 16.84
N GLY A 140 3.59 12.77 17.15
CA GLY A 140 4.00 11.74 16.22
C GLY A 140 2.96 11.41 15.15
N SER A 141 3.27 10.44 14.31
CA SER A 141 2.34 9.96 13.28
C SER A 141 2.38 8.45 13.16
N LEU A 142 1.23 7.87 12.76
CA LEU A 142 1.12 6.46 12.40
C LEU A 142 0.69 6.35 10.94
N THR A 143 1.52 5.69 10.16
CA THR A 143 1.23 5.24 8.80
C THR A 143 1.05 3.73 8.79
N ILE A 144 0.01 3.23 8.13
CA ILE A 144 -0.21 1.79 7.95
C ILE A 144 -0.33 1.51 6.46
N ILE A 145 0.55 0.66 5.95
CA ILE A 145 0.49 0.13 4.59
C ILE A 145 0.22 -1.37 4.71
N ALA A 146 -0.93 -1.80 4.23
CA ALA A 146 -1.38 -3.18 4.37
C ALA A 146 -1.63 -3.83 3.02
N THR A 147 -1.28 -5.10 2.90
CA THR A 147 -1.65 -5.89 1.71
C THR A 147 -3.07 -6.40 1.85
N ALA A 148 -3.84 -6.32 0.78
CA ALA A 148 -5.16 -6.92 0.63
C ALA A 148 -5.11 -7.95 -0.49
N LEU A 149 -5.52 -9.18 -0.19
CA LEU A 149 -5.48 -10.28 -1.15
C LEU A 149 -6.76 -10.30 -1.98
N ILE A 150 -6.62 -10.40 -3.28
CA ILE A 150 -7.70 -10.54 -4.26
C ILE A 150 -7.43 -11.74 -5.17
N GLU A 151 -8.45 -12.17 -5.94
CA GLU A 151 -8.33 -13.28 -6.90
C GLU A 151 -7.77 -14.58 -6.27
N THR A 152 -8.09 -14.82 -5.00
CA THR A 152 -7.67 -16.02 -4.27
C THR A 152 -8.59 -17.21 -4.52
N GLY A 153 -9.73 -17.00 -5.18
CA GLY A 153 -10.82 -17.96 -5.32
C GLY A 153 -11.69 -18.06 -4.06
N SER A 154 -11.40 -17.29 -3.02
CA SER A 154 -12.16 -17.24 -1.77
C SER A 154 -13.20 -16.12 -1.79
N ARG A 155 -14.49 -16.49 -1.70
CA ARG A 155 -15.56 -15.50 -1.55
C ARG A 155 -15.43 -14.64 -0.30
N MET A 156 -14.86 -15.20 0.76
CA MET A 156 -14.57 -14.46 2.00
C MET A 156 -13.60 -13.32 1.73
N ASP A 157 -12.54 -13.55 0.96
CA ASP A 157 -11.54 -12.54 0.66
C ASP A 157 -12.11 -11.40 -0.21
N GLU A 158 -13.00 -11.75 -1.12
CA GLU A 158 -13.71 -10.74 -1.94
C GLU A 158 -14.55 -9.81 -1.04
N VAL A 159 -15.30 -10.39 -0.10
CA VAL A 159 -16.10 -9.60 0.86
C VAL A 159 -15.20 -8.76 1.75
N ILE A 160 -14.13 -9.33 2.30
CA ILE A 160 -13.17 -8.59 3.12
C ILE A 160 -12.58 -7.42 2.32
N PHE A 161 -12.14 -7.66 1.10
CA PHE A 161 -11.59 -6.60 0.25
C PHE A 161 -12.59 -5.46 0.02
N GLU A 162 -13.83 -5.77 -0.37
CA GLU A 162 -14.87 -4.76 -0.59
C GLU A 162 -15.17 -3.93 0.67
N GLU A 163 -15.11 -4.56 1.85
CA GLU A 163 -15.30 -3.87 3.14
C GLU A 163 -14.14 -2.93 3.52
N PHE A 164 -12.94 -3.18 3.01
CA PHE A 164 -11.76 -2.31 3.20
C PHE A 164 -11.55 -1.31 2.07
N LYS A 165 -12.09 -1.59 0.89
CA LYS A 165 -12.04 -0.69 -0.25
C LYS A 165 -12.64 0.68 0.12
N GLY A 166 -11.89 1.72 -0.16
CA GLY A 166 -12.29 3.08 0.20
C GLY A 166 -12.07 3.49 1.65
N THR A 167 -11.64 2.58 2.55
CA THR A 167 -11.21 2.97 3.92
C THR A 167 -9.80 3.55 3.94
N GLY A 168 -8.97 3.14 2.99
CA GLY A 168 -7.65 3.72 2.74
C GLY A 168 -7.72 5.05 1.99
N ASN A 169 -6.62 5.78 2.03
CA ASN A 169 -6.42 7.02 1.23
C ASN A 169 -5.38 6.82 0.11
N MET A 170 -4.78 5.62 0.01
CA MET A 170 -3.89 5.22 -1.07
C MET A 170 -4.20 3.77 -1.46
N GLU A 171 -4.21 3.49 -2.75
CA GLU A 171 -4.29 2.14 -3.29
C GLU A 171 -3.18 1.93 -4.33
N LEU A 172 -2.42 0.85 -4.17
CA LEU A 172 -1.43 0.36 -5.12
C LEU A 172 -1.89 -1.01 -5.59
N LYS A 173 -2.32 -1.10 -6.83
CA LYS A 173 -2.85 -2.34 -7.40
C LYS A 173 -1.76 -3.09 -8.15
N LEU A 174 -1.58 -4.37 -7.82
CA LEU A 174 -0.72 -5.28 -8.58
C LEU A 174 -1.57 -6.07 -9.59
N ASP A 175 -0.98 -6.33 -10.74
CA ASP A 175 -1.60 -7.07 -11.84
C ASP A 175 -0.90 -8.40 -12.09
N ARG A 176 -1.72 -9.47 -12.15
CA ARG A 176 -1.20 -10.82 -12.36
C ARG A 176 -0.63 -11.03 -13.76
N LYS A 177 -1.23 -10.39 -14.78
CA LYS A 177 -0.77 -10.54 -16.16
C LYS A 177 0.63 -9.96 -16.36
N LEU A 178 0.95 -8.85 -15.66
CA LEU A 178 2.29 -8.29 -15.64
C LEU A 178 3.29 -9.25 -14.98
N ALA A 179 2.92 -9.81 -13.83
CA ALA A 179 3.75 -10.78 -13.13
C ALA A 179 4.00 -12.05 -13.94
N ASP A 180 2.99 -12.58 -14.63
CA ASP A 180 3.11 -13.72 -15.53
C ASP A 180 4.09 -13.45 -16.67
N LYS A 181 4.17 -12.19 -17.14
CA LYS A 181 5.17 -11.71 -18.13
C LYS A 181 6.51 -11.33 -17.53
N ARG A 182 6.72 -11.56 -16.21
CA ARG A 182 7.95 -11.21 -15.48
C ARG A 182 8.27 -9.71 -15.46
N ILE A 183 7.27 -8.86 -15.56
CA ILE A 183 7.41 -7.41 -15.42
C ILE A 183 7.22 -7.08 -13.93
N PHE A 184 8.29 -6.59 -13.29
CA PHE A 184 8.29 -6.26 -11.86
C PHE A 184 8.89 -4.87 -11.59
N PRO A 185 8.32 -4.09 -10.62
CA PRO A 185 7.10 -4.38 -9.87
C PRO A 185 5.87 -4.47 -10.79
N ALA A 186 5.02 -5.47 -10.54
CA ALA A 186 3.83 -5.73 -11.38
C ALA A 186 2.69 -4.75 -11.06
N VAL A 187 2.96 -3.46 -11.11
CA VAL A 187 2.02 -2.40 -10.73
C VAL A 187 1.14 -2.01 -11.92
N ASP A 188 -0.17 -2.10 -11.72
CA ASP A 188 -1.15 -1.47 -12.59
C ASP A 188 -1.25 0.01 -12.21
N VAL A 189 -0.65 0.86 -13.04
CA VAL A 189 -0.47 2.29 -12.73
C VAL A 189 -1.79 3.05 -12.77
N ASP A 190 -2.70 2.68 -13.67
CA ASP A 190 -3.94 3.40 -13.92
C ASP A 190 -4.88 3.44 -12.69
N PRO A 191 -5.25 2.30 -12.07
CA PRO A 191 -6.10 2.30 -10.88
C PRO A 191 -5.34 2.62 -9.59
N SER A 192 -4.01 2.78 -9.63
CA SER A 192 -3.20 3.09 -8.46
C SER A 192 -3.15 4.59 -8.20
N GLY A 193 -3.27 5.00 -6.95
CA GLY A 193 -3.23 6.42 -6.62
C GLY A 193 -3.42 6.73 -5.13
N THR A 194 -3.31 8.00 -4.82
CA THR A 194 -3.50 8.56 -3.48
C THR A 194 -4.56 9.64 -3.52
N ARG A 195 -5.47 9.63 -2.54
CA ARG A 195 -6.47 10.70 -2.40
C ARG A 195 -5.81 11.97 -1.88
N LYS A 196 -6.26 13.12 -2.36
CA LYS A 196 -5.78 14.44 -1.95
C LYS A 196 -4.26 14.55 -2.09
N GLU A 197 -3.72 14.12 -3.22
CA GLU A 197 -2.29 14.19 -3.52
C GLU A 197 -1.75 15.63 -3.51
N GLU A 198 -2.63 16.63 -3.68
CA GLU A 198 -2.32 18.05 -3.55
C GLU A 198 -1.83 18.47 -2.15
N ILE A 199 -2.10 17.66 -1.12
CA ILE A 199 -1.59 17.89 0.24
C ILE A 199 -0.15 17.36 0.39
N LEU A 200 0.23 16.39 -0.45
CA LEU A 200 1.49 15.64 -0.34
C LEU A 200 2.58 16.16 -1.27
N MET A 201 2.22 16.93 -2.29
CA MET A 201 3.12 17.40 -3.35
C MET A 201 3.11 18.91 -3.46
N GLY A 202 4.24 19.50 -3.85
CA GLY A 202 4.30 20.89 -4.28
C GLY A 202 3.50 21.12 -5.56
N ARG A 203 3.09 22.37 -5.83
CA ARG A 203 2.24 22.71 -7.00
C ARG A 203 2.85 22.24 -8.31
N ASP A 204 4.15 22.45 -8.49
CA ASP A 204 4.85 22.09 -9.73
C ASP A 204 4.95 20.56 -9.89
N GLU A 205 5.30 19.86 -8.82
CA GLU A 205 5.34 18.39 -8.81
C GLU A 205 3.96 17.78 -9.13
N LEU A 206 2.90 18.33 -8.55
CA LEU A 206 1.53 17.92 -8.79
C LEU A 206 1.13 18.06 -10.26
N GLN A 207 1.45 19.23 -10.87
CA GLN A 207 1.15 19.46 -12.27
C GLN A 207 1.89 18.50 -13.19
N ILE A 208 3.17 18.24 -12.91
CA ILE A 208 3.98 17.29 -13.69
C ILE A 208 3.43 15.88 -13.53
N THR A 209 3.07 15.47 -12.30
CA THR A 209 2.47 14.17 -12.02
C THR A 209 1.14 14.00 -12.75
N TRP A 210 0.29 15.00 -12.79
CA TRP A 210 -0.97 14.94 -13.55
C TRP A 210 -0.75 14.82 -15.06
N LYS A 211 0.26 15.50 -15.61
CA LYS A 211 0.63 15.32 -17.03
C LYS A 211 1.10 13.89 -17.30
N LEU A 212 1.98 13.37 -16.44
CA LEU A 212 2.46 11.99 -16.52
C LEU A 212 1.30 10.99 -16.48
N ARG A 213 0.37 11.14 -15.52
CA ARG A 213 -0.80 10.27 -15.41
C ARG A 213 -1.65 10.26 -16.66
N ARG A 214 -1.89 11.42 -17.31
CA ARG A 214 -2.64 11.47 -18.57
C ARG A 214 -1.97 10.67 -19.68
N VAL A 215 -0.64 10.73 -19.77
CA VAL A 215 0.10 9.96 -20.76
C VAL A 215 0.03 8.47 -20.46
N LEU A 216 0.22 8.08 -19.20
CA LEU A 216 0.17 6.68 -18.79
C LEU A 216 -1.24 6.08 -18.96
N HIS A 217 -2.29 6.85 -18.65
CA HIS A 217 -3.70 6.43 -18.83
C HIS A 217 -4.08 6.18 -20.30
N ALA A 218 -3.41 6.83 -21.26
CA ALA A 218 -3.64 6.62 -22.69
C ALA A 218 -2.96 5.36 -23.25
N LEU A 219 -2.16 4.67 -22.43
CA LEU A 219 -1.40 3.47 -22.81
C LEU A 219 -2.04 2.20 -22.24
N GLU A 220 -1.78 1.07 -22.89
CA GLU A 220 -2.08 -0.24 -22.31
C GLU A 220 -1.27 -0.46 -21.01
N THR A 221 -1.83 -1.22 -20.07
CA THR A 221 -1.24 -1.42 -18.72
C THR A 221 0.24 -1.82 -18.78
N GLN A 222 0.62 -2.73 -19.68
CA GLN A 222 2.00 -3.15 -19.86
C GLN A 222 2.89 -2.01 -20.34
N GLN A 223 2.47 -1.29 -21.37
CA GLN A 223 3.23 -0.19 -21.95
C GLN A 223 3.41 0.95 -20.94
N ALA A 224 2.38 1.23 -20.13
CA ALA A 224 2.43 2.25 -19.09
C ALA A 224 3.49 1.95 -18.05
N ILE A 225 3.52 0.73 -17.50
CA ILE A 225 4.51 0.36 -16.47
C ILE A 225 5.92 0.25 -17.05
N GLU A 226 6.09 -0.31 -18.25
CA GLU A 226 7.39 -0.40 -18.92
C GLU A 226 7.98 1.00 -19.21
N LEU A 227 7.16 1.93 -19.72
CA LEU A 227 7.58 3.30 -19.93
C LEU A 227 8.01 3.97 -18.63
N LEU A 228 7.21 3.81 -17.57
CA LEU A 228 7.51 4.38 -16.25
C LEU A 228 8.83 3.84 -15.70
N LEU A 229 9.02 2.52 -15.73
CA LEU A 229 10.23 1.87 -15.25
C LEU A 229 11.47 2.25 -16.06
N ASP A 230 11.36 2.32 -17.40
CA ASP A 230 12.48 2.73 -18.26
C ASP A 230 12.95 4.15 -17.95
N ARG A 231 12.01 5.07 -17.74
CA ARG A 231 12.31 6.46 -17.39
C ARG A 231 12.89 6.59 -15.99
N MET A 232 12.31 5.93 -15.00
CA MET A 232 12.79 5.97 -13.61
C MET A 232 14.20 5.38 -13.46
N LYS A 233 14.53 4.30 -14.18
CA LYS A 233 15.87 3.68 -14.15
C LYS A 233 16.99 4.61 -14.67
N LYS A 234 16.65 5.62 -15.46
CA LYS A 234 17.60 6.59 -16.03
C LYS A 234 17.86 7.77 -15.11
N THR A 235 17.21 7.82 -13.97
CA THR A 235 17.28 8.93 -13.01
C THR A 235 17.71 8.43 -11.63
N LYS A 236 18.34 9.31 -10.85
CA LYS A 236 18.86 8.97 -9.51
C LYS A 236 17.89 9.35 -8.40
N SER A 237 16.90 10.19 -8.69
CA SER A 237 15.92 10.67 -7.70
C SER A 237 14.58 10.98 -8.37
N ASN A 238 13.50 11.04 -7.55
CA ASN A 238 12.18 11.45 -8.01
C ASN A 238 12.20 12.89 -8.59
N ALA A 239 12.98 13.80 -8.00
CA ALA A 239 13.10 15.18 -8.49
C ALA A 239 13.70 15.22 -9.91
N GLU A 240 14.77 14.47 -10.15
CA GLU A 240 15.37 14.34 -11.48
C GLU A 240 14.41 13.72 -12.49
N PHE A 241 13.69 12.67 -12.07
CA PHE A 241 12.67 12.02 -12.89
C PHE A 241 11.57 13.01 -13.30
N LEU A 242 11.01 13.76 -12.35
CA LEU A 242 9.97 14.75 -12.63
C LEU A 242 10.48 15.89 -13.55
N MET A 243 11.71 16.34 -13.39
CA MET A 243 12.31 17.31 -14.31
C MET A 243 12.43 16.77 -15.74
N GLN A 244 12.83 15.51 -15.91
CA GLN A 244 12.88 14.88 -17.24
C GLN A 244 11.48 14.72 -17.85
N VAL A 245 10.49 14.36 -17.04
CA VAL A 245 9.08 14.28 -17.48
C VAL A 245 8.60 15.66 -17.96
N GLN A 246 8.92 16.73 -17.25
CA GLN A 246 8.56 18.09 -17.63
C GLN A 246 9.15 18.50 -18.97
N GLN A 247 10.41 18.16 -19.22
CA GLN A 247 11.13 18.52 -20.46
C GLN A 247 10.68 17.70 -21.68
N THR A 248 10.31 16.43 -21.48
CA THR A 248 10.03 15.50 -22.59
C THR A 248 8.56 15.40 -22.97
N MET A 249 7.65 15.88 -22.12
CA MET A 249 6.22 15.89 -22.40
C MET A 249 5.77 17.30 -22.76
N PRO A 250 5.44 17.59 -24.04
CA PRO A 250 5.02 18.92 -24.45
C PRO A 250 3.75 19.36 -23.70
N VAL A 251 3.73 20.61 -23.30
CA VAL A 251 2.52 21.28 -22.82
C VAL A 251 1.53 21.25 -23.96
N PRO A 252 0.28 20.77 -23.81
CA PRO A 252 -0.78 21.04 -24.80
C PRO A 252 -0.88 22.55 -24.93
N GLY A 253 -0.64 23.05 -26.13
CA GLY A 253 -0.38 24.45 -26.39
C GLY A 253 -1.45 25.38 -25.82
N ASN A 254 -1.00 26.47 -25.23
CA ASN A 254 -1.66 27.74 -25.35
C ASN A 254 -1.70 28.05 -26.88
N GLY A 255 -2.81 27.76 -27.50
CA GLY A 255 -3.08 28.28 -28.84
C GLY A 255 -3.03 29.80 -28.74
N ASN A 256 -1.93 30.34 -29.19
CA ASN A 256 -1.81 31.77 -29.51
C ASN A 256 -2.96 32.10 -30.49
N GLY A 257 -3.97 32.78 -30.00
CA GLY A 257 -4.90 33.50 -30.85
C GLY A 257 -4.10 34.49 -31.66
N GLY A 258 -3.83 34.11 -32.89
CA GLY A 258 -3.36 35.05 -33.90
C GLY A 258 -4.38 36.15 -34.03
N SER A 259 -4.04 37.34 -33.68
CA SER A 259 -4.62 38.58 -34.16
C SER A 259 -4.36 38.62 -35.67
N ASP A 260 -5.32 38.37 -36.47
CA ASP A 260 -5.36 38.87 -37.83
C ASP A 260 -6.14 40.19 -37.82
N ASP A 261 -5.37 41.27 -37.85
CA ASP A 261 -5.77 42.54 -38.43
C ASP A 261 -5.82 42.35 -39.94
N ASP A 262 -6.99 42.52 -40.52
CA ASP A 262 -7.22 43.30 -41.72
C ASP A 262 -8.73 43.51 -41.94
#